data_a9be4d0660be03a4b460d06860be3d77
#
_entry.id   a9be4d0660be03a4b460d06860be3d77
#
_cell.length_a   1.000
_cell.length_b   1.000
_cell.length_c   1.000
_cell.angle_alpha   90.00
_cell.angle_beta   90.00
_cell.angle_gamma   90.00
#
_symmetry.space_group_name_H-M   'P 1'
#
loop_
_entity.id
_entity.type
_entity.pdbx_description
1 polymer ?
#
loop_
_entity_poly.entity_id
_entity_poly.type
_entity_poly.pdbx_seq_one_letter_code
_entity_poly.pdbx_strand_id
1 'polypeptide(L)'
;MAEFIKLPVGIENFEKIRRDGFYYVDKTGLIEQLLNNWGEVNLFTRPRRFGKTLNMSMFKCFFEIGTDQSLFEGLYISKNKALCDAYMGKYPVISISLKGVNADSYENARSLLKRIVMEEAKMHRIIMSGNRLDDIDKAEYMSLVTGDMGEDTLVYSMKTLTALLEKYYEKKVIVLIDEYDVPLAKANENG
;
A
#
# COMPACT_ATOMS: atom_id res chain seq x y z
N MET A 1 26.36 10.81 27.33
CA MET A 1 25.36 11.82 26.92
C MET A 1 24.11 11.05 26.56
N ALA A 2 22.93 11.38 27.13
CA ALA A 2 21.68 10.72 26.73
C ALA A 2 21.40 11.11 25.28
N GLU A 3 21.28 10.12 24.41
CA GLU A 3 20.92 10.33 23.01
C GLU A 3 19.47 10.84 22.97
N PHE A 4 19.26 12.02 22.47
CA PHE A 4 17.94 12.65 22.40
C PHE A 4 17.17 11.99 21.26
N ILE A 5 16.28 11.05 21.57
CA ILE A 5 15.45 10.38 20.56
C ILE A 5 14.32 11.33 20.14
N LYS A 6 14.26 11.67 18.86
CA LYS A 6 13.24 12.55 18.28
C LYS A 6 11.88 11.86 18.19
N LEU A 7 10.80 12.54 18.58
CA LEU A 7 9.44 12.03 18.41
C LEU A 7 8.95 12.26 16.96
N PRO A 8 8.27 11.27 16.34
CA PRO A 8 7.80 11.35 14.95
C PRO A 8 6.47 12.13 14.82
N VAL A 9 6.44 13.39 15.26
CA VAL A 9 5.23 14.19 15.21
C VAL A 9 4.82 14.44 13.75
N GLY A 10 3.61 13.97 13.36
CA GLY A 10 3.08 14.14 12.00
C GLY A 10 3.73 13.24 10.94
N ILE A 11 4.56 12.25 11.32
CA ILE A 11 5.19 11.31 10.39
C ILE A 11 4.36 10.03 10.35
N GLU A 12 3.79 9.72 9.18
CA GLU A 12 2.97 8.54 8.92
C GLU A 12 3.70 7.48 8.04
N ASN A 13 4.99 7.70 7.76
CA ASN A 13 5.82 6.84 6.94
C ASN A 13 6.80 6.04 7.81
N PHE A 14 6.67 4.70 7.81
CA PHE A 14 7.47 3.79 8.63
C PHE A 14 8.96 3.83 8.25
N GLU A 15 9.26 3.77 6.95
CA GLU A 15 10.63 3.81 6.46
C GLU A 15 11.35 5.09 6.92
N LYS A 16 10.68 6.24 6.80
CA LYS A 16 11.23 7.51 7.26
C LYS A 16 11.50 7.51 8.76
N ILE A 17 10.58 6.99 9.57
CA ILE A 17 10.78 6.88 11.03
C ILE A 17 12.04 6.06 11.33
N ARG A 18 12.21 4.93 10.65
CA ARG A 18 13.34 4.02 10.89
C ARG A 18 14.67 4.59 10.40
N ARG A 19 14.70 5.15 9.18
CA ARG A 19 15.93 5.71 8.58
C ARG A 19 16.43 6.95 9.30
N ASP A 20 15.53 7.83 9.73
CA ASP A 20 15.88 9.11 10.36
C ASP A 20 16.07 8.97 11.89
N GLY A 21 15.97 7.77 12.45
CA GLY A 21 16.21 7.48 13.86
C GLY A 21 15.17 8.10 14.81
N PHE A 22 13.92 8.26 14.36
CA PHE A 22 12.83 8.68 15.24
C PHE A 22 12.41 7.55 16.20
N TYR A 23 11.86 7.95 17.34
CA TYR A 23 11.27 6.98 18.27
C TYR A 23 10.11 6.22 17.63
N TYR A 24 10.21 4.91 17.59
CA TYR A 24 9.17 4.04 17.06
C TYR A 24 8.62 3.16 18.17
N VAL A 25 7.31 3.28 18.45
CA VAL A 25 6.61 2.30 19.29
C VAL A 25 6.39 1.04 18.47
N ASP A 26 7.13 0.00 18.78
CA ASP A 26 7.12 -1.25 18.01
C ASP A 26 5.74 -1.90 17.99
N LYS A 27 5.13 -1.91 16.81
CA LYS A 27 3.86 -2.59 16.51
C LYS A 27 4.01 -3.72 15.52
N THR A 28 5.25 -4.16 15.25
CA THR A 28 5.50 -5.23 14.27
C THR A 28 4.92 -6.59 14.66
N GLY A 29 4.52 -6.77 15.92
CA GLY A 29 3.72 -7.92 16.33
C GLY A 29 2.37 -8.05 15.58
N LEU A 30 1.85 -6.96 15.00
CA LEU A 30 0.68 -7.00 14.11
C LEU A 30 0.94 -7.80 12.83
N ILE A 31 2.18 -7.82 12.34
CA ILE A 31 2.57 -8.61 11.16
C ILE A 31 2.42 -10.10 11.48
N GLU A 32 2.93 -10.54 12.63
CA GLU A 32 2.81 -11.92 13.07
C GLU A 32 1.34 -12.32 13.30
N GLN A 33 0.55 -11.45 13.91
CA GLN A 33 -0.88 -11.68 14.10
C GLN A 33 -1.62 -11.79 12.76
N LEU A 34 -1.30 -10.92 11.80
CA LEU A 34 -1.86 -10.97 10.45
C LEU A 34 -1.51 -12.29 9.76
N LEU A 35 -0.24 -12.69 9.79
CA LEU A 35 0.23 -13.90 9.12
C LEU A 35 -0.33 -15.18 9.74
N ASN A 36 -0.52 -15.21 11.06
CA ASN A 36 -1.13 -16.34 11.76
C ASN A 36 -2.64 -16.48 11.50
N ASN A 37 -3.32 -15.39 11.12
CA ASN A 37 -4.75 -15.35 10.84
C ASN A 37 -5.03 -14.94 9.39
N TRP A 38 -4.13 -15.28 8.47
CA TRP A 38 -4.15 -14.84 7.10
C TRP A 38 -5.46 -15.22 6.38
N GLY A 39 -6.31 -14.23 6.17
CA GLY A 39 -7.52 -14.33 5.37
C GLY A 39 -7.37 -13.60 4.03
N GLU A 40 -8.28 -13.89 3.10
CA GLU A 40 -8.32 -13.15 1.83
C GLU A 40 -8.57 -11.66 2.01
N VAL A 41 -9.36 -11.30 3.03
CA VAL A 41 -9.64 -9.91 3.41
C VAL A 41 -9.42 -9.76 4.91
N ASN A 42 -8.62 -8.77 5.29
CA ASN A 42 -8.33 -8.43 6.67
C ASN A 42 -8.68 -6.98 6.94
N LEU A 43 -9.57 -6.73 7.89
CA LEU A 43 -10.03 -5.39 8.25
C LEU A 43 -9.38 -4.92 9.55
N PHE A 44 -8.67 -3.79 9.48
CA PHE A 44 -8.05 -3.14 10.65
C PHE A 44 -8.90 -1.95 11.10
N THR A 45 -9.75 -2.18 12.09
CA THR A 45 -10.55 -1.10 12.71
C THR A 45 -9.80 -0.53 13.91
N ARG A 46 -9.52 0.77 13.85
CA ARG A 46 -8.91 1.53 14.96
C ARG A 46 -9.50 2.94 14.97
N PRO A 47 -9.66 3.56 16.15
CA PRO A 47 -10.04 4.97 16.22
C PRO A 47 -9.08 5.87 15.43
N ARG A 48 -9.53 7.06 15.07
CA ARG A 48 -8.66 8.08 14.45
C ARG A 48 -7.46 8.36 15.36
N ARG A 49 -6.29 8.64 14.77
CA ARG A 49 -5.00 8.93 15.45
C ARG A 49 -4.34 7.74 16.17
N PHE A 50 -4.79 6.52 15.95
CA PHE A 50 -4.16 5.31 16.50
C PHE A 50 -3.14 4.65 15.55
N GLY A 51 -2.61 5.41 14.58
CA GLY A 51 -1.51 4.98 13.74
C GLY A 51 -1.89 3.98 12.65
N LYS A 52 -3.14 3.99 12.13
CA LYS A 52 -3.57 3.12 11.01
C LYS A 52 -2.65 3.29 9.81
N THR A 53 -2.49 4.51 9.30
CA THR A 53 -1.64 4.84 8.15
C THR A 53 -0.19 4.41 8.35
N LEU A 54 0.37 4.62 9.56
CA LEU A 54 1.71 4.17 9.89
C LEU A 54 1.82 2.64 9.86
N ASN A 55 0.81 1.90 10.35
CA ASN A 55 0.78 0.45 10.28
C ASN A 55 0.66 -0.04 8.82
N MET A 56 -0.13 0.63 7.96
CA MET A 56 -0.19 0.32 6.52
C MET A 56 1.16 0.54 5.85
N SER A 57 1.86 1.65 6.18
CA SER A 57 3.23 1.90 5.71
C SER A 57 4.21 0.82 6.20
N MET A 58 4.08 0.34 7.43
CA MET A 58 4.88 -0.76 7.98
C MET A 58 4.61 -2.08 7.23
N PHE A 59 3.35 -2.44 6.97
CA PHE A 59 3.00 -3.63 6.18
C PHE A 59 3.56 -3.54 4.76
N LYS A 60 3.42 -2.38 4.09
CA LYS A 60 4.03 -2.14 2.79
C LYS A 60 5.52 -2.46 2.85
N CYS A 61 6.27 -1.83 3.74
CA CYS A 61 7.71 -2.06 3.89
C CYS A 61 8.05 -3.52 4.22
N PHE A 62 7.19 -4.25 4.92
CA PHE A 62 7.47 -5.65 5.25
C PHE A 62 7.29 -6.57 4.04
N PHE A 63 6.21 -6.41 3.27
CA PHE A 63 5.87 -7.35 2.21
C PHE A 63 6.49 -7.02 0.86
N GLU A 64 6.71 -5.73 0.57
CA GLU A 64 7.05 -5.25 -0.77
C GLU A 64 8.42 -5.72 -1.25
N ILE A 65 8.46 -6.29 -2.46
CA ILE A 65 9.69 -6.70 -3.14
C ILE A 65 10.60 -5.48 -3.32
N GLY A 66 11.87 -5.64 -2.94
CA GLY A 66 12.88 -4.58 -3.08
C GLY A 66 12.97 -3.63 -1.88
N THR A 67 12.13 -3.79 -0.86
CA THR A 67 12.25 -2.98 0.37
C THR A 67 13.48 -3.40 1.18
N ASP A 68 14.09 -2.42 1.83
CA ASP A 68 15.22 -2.60 2.72
C ASP A 68 14.79 -3.32 4.01
N GLN A 69 15.20 -4.57 4.14
CA GLN A 69 14.84 -5.42 5.28
C GLN A 69 15.47 -4.94 6.60
N SER A 70 16.57 -4.15 6.54
CA SER A 70 17.21 -3.59 7.73
C SER A 70 16.30 -2.65 8.53
N LEU A 71 15.23 -2.13 7.91
CA LEU A 71 14.21 -1.33 8.59
C LEU A 71 13.57 -2.06 9.79
N PHE A 72 13.58 -3.39 9.78
CA PHE A 72 12.98 -4.24 10.82
C PHE A 72 13.99 -4.73 11.86
N GLU A 73 15.29 -4.43 11.70
CA GLU A 73 16.30 -4.82 12.68
C GLU A 73 16.00 -4.28 14.08
N GLY A 74 16.12 -5.16 15.08
CA GLY A 74 15.86 -4.84 16.47
C GLY A 74 14.37 -4.78 16.85
N LEU A 75 13.43 -4.89 15.90
CA LEU A 75 12.01 -4.92 16.17
C LEU A 75 11.52 -6.34 16.48
N TYR A 76 10.33 -6.44 17.08
CA TYR A 76 9.74 -7.72 17.52
C TYR A 76 9.71 -8.78 16.41
N ILE A 77 9.23 -8.40 15.21
CA ILE A 77 9.09 -9.36 14.08
C ILE A 77 10.43 -9.95 13.62
N SER A 78 11.53 -9.20 13.74
CA SER A 78 12.86 -9.68 13.34
C SER A 78 13.36 -10.89 14.16
N LYS A 79 12.75 -11.15 15.30
CA LYS A 79 13.03 -12.34 16.13
C LYS A 79 12.42 -13.61 15.54
N ASN A 80 11.34 -13.48 14.75
CA ASN A 80 10.70 -14.59 14.07
C ASN A 80 11.28 -14.76 12.66
N LYS A 81 12.46 -15.37 12.60
CA LYS A 81 13.19 -15.58 11.33
C LYS A 81 12.37 -16.35 10.30
N ALA A 82 11.61 -17.36 10.74
CA ALA A 82 10.81 -18.18 9.84
C ALA A 82 9.77 -17.35 9.08
N LEU A 83 9.06 -16.43 9.75
CA LEU A 83 8.12 -15.53 9.11
C LEU A 83 8.83 -14.50 8.22
N CYS A 84 9.95 -13.95 8.68
CA CYS A 84 10.74 -13.02 7.87
C CYS A 84 11.22 -13.69 6.57
N ASP A 85 11.81 -14.87 6.65
CA ASP A 85 12.32 -15.61 5.49
C ASP A 85 11.21 -15.99 4.49
N ALA A 86 10.01 -16.31 5.01
CA ALA A 86 8.89 -16.72 4.17
C ALA A 86 8.17 -15.53 3.50
N TYR A 87 8.07 -14.36 4.16
CA TYR A 87 7.14 -13.31 3.74
C TYR A 87 7.79 -11.94 3.50
N MET A 88 8.91 -11.60 4.18
CA MET A 88 9.51 -10.27 4.08
C MET A 88 10.12 -10.03 2.71
N GLY A 89 9.66 -8.96 2.03
CA GLY A 89 10.16 -8.59 0.71
C GLY A 89 9.78 -9.58 -0.41
N LYS A 90 8.69 -10.33 -0.29
CA LYS A 90 8.35 -11.42 -1.21
C LYS A 90 7.17 -11.13 -2.13
N TYR A 91 6.44 -10.05 -1.94
CA TYR A 91 5.18 -9.78 -2.64
C TYR A 91 5.21 -8.45 -3.38
N PRO A 92 4.60 -8.35 -4.56
CA PRO A 92 4.21 -7.05 -5.09
C PRO A 92 3.10 -6.47 -4.19
N VAL A 93 3.19 -5.18 -3.88
CA VAL A 93 2.25 -4.50 -2.98
C VAL A 93 1.63 -3.31 -3.69
N ILE A 94 0.32 -3.28 -3.80
CA ILE A 94 -0.46 -2.10 -4.18
C ILE A 94 -0.87 -1.39 -2.89
N SER A 95 -0.57 -0.09 -2.76
CA SER A 95 -0.85 0.65 -1.53
C SER A 95 -1.50 1.99 -1.83
N ILE A 96 -2.80 2.08 -1.64
CA ILE A 96 -3.59 3.28 -1.91
C ILE A 96 -4.18 3.87 -0.64
N SER A 97 -4.30 5.21 -0.60
CA SER A 97 -5.03 5.93 0.43
C SER A 97 -6.18 6.72 -0.20
N LEU A 98 -7.39 6.49 0.30
CA LEU A 98 -8.57 7.21 -0.14
C LEU A 98 -8.83 8.49 0.68
N LYS A 99 -7.89 8.89 1.55
CA LYS A 99 -7.96 10.11 2.40
C LYS A 99 -8.25 11.37 1.59
N GLY A 100 -7.71 11.44 0.35
CA GLY A 100 -7.88 12.58 -0.54
C GLY A 100 -9.18 12.60 -1.33
N VAL A 101 -9.98 11.52 -1.31
CA VAL A 101 -11.24 11.43 -2.05
C VAL A 101 -12.36 12.11 -1.26
N ASN A 102 -12.19 13.42 -1.04
CA ASN A 102 -13.15 14.28 -0.37
C ASN A 102 -13.67 15.31 -1.39
N ALA A 103 -14.65 14.92 -2.18
CA ALA A 103 -15.13 15.71 -3.31
C ALA A 103 -16.61 16.09 -3.14
N ASP A 104 -16.94 17.28 -3.64
CA ASP A 104 -18.29 17.85 -3.57
C ASP A 104 -19.19 17.36 -4.73
N SER A 105 -18.62 16.65 -5.70
CA SER A 105 -19.35 16.07 -6.83
C SER A 105 -18.79 14.71 -7.23
N TYR A 106 -19.61 13.92 -7.93
CA TYR A 106 -19.21 12.63 -8.49
C TYR A 106 -18.03 12.76 -9.47
N GLU A 107 -18.06 13.77 -10.34
CA GLU A 107 -16.97 13.99 -11.31
C GLU A 107 -15.64 14.28 -10.62
N ASN A 108 -15.67 15.10 -9.56
CA ASN A 108 -14.47 15.40 -8.79
C ASN A 108 -13.95 14.16 -8.06
N ALA A 109 -14.84 13.37 -7.43
CA ALA A 109 -14.48 12.11 -6.79
C ALA A 109 -13.84 11.14 -7.79
N ARG A 110 -14.44 11.00 -8.96
CA ARG A 110 -13.93 10.17 -10.06
C ARG A 110 -12.54 10.61 -10.52
N SER A 111 -12.34 11.92 -10.69
CA SER A 111 -11.05 12.48 -11.10
C SER A 111 -9.96 12.20 -10.07
N LEU A 112 -10.28 12.30 -8.77
CA LEU A 112 -9.36 11.97 -7.68
C LEU A 112 -9.03 10.49 -7.65
N LEU A 113 -10.01 9.61 -7.83
CA LEU A 113 -9.80 8.16 -7.92
C LEU A 113 -8.90 7.79 -9.11
N LYS A 114 -9.14 8.37 -10.29
CA LYS A 114 -8.26 8.18 -11.46
C LYS A 114 -6.82 8.56 -11.14
N ARG A 115 -6.62 9.69 -10.46
CA ARG A 115 -5.28 10.15 -10.08
C ARG A 115 -4.60 9.17 -9.12
N ILE A 116 -5.32 8.66 -8.12
CA ILE A 116 -4.78 7.67 -7.16
C ILE A 116 -4.32 6.41 -7.90
N VAL A 117 -5.17 5.86 -8.78
CA VAL A 117 -4.83 4.68 -9.58
C VAL A 117 -3.61 4.95 -10.48
N MET A 118 -3.60 6.10 -11.15
CA MET A 118 -2.50 6.49 -12.02
C MET A 118 -1.18 6.63 -11.25
N GLU A 119 -1.19 7.26 -10.08
CA GLU A 119 0.01 7.42 -9.24
C GLU A 119 0.51 6.06 -8.74
N GLU A 120 -0.39 5.19 -8.29
CA GLU A 120 -0.02 3.83 -7.87
C GLU A 120 0.52 3.00 -9.03
N ALA A 121 -0.13 3.00 -10.19
CA ALA A 121 0.37 2.32 -11.37
C ALA A 121 1.79 2.77 -11.75
N LYS A 122 2.08 4.07 -11.68
CA LYS A 122 3.42 4.63 -11.96
C LYS A 122 4.51 4.08 -11.06
N MET A 123 4.20 3.68 -9.83
CA MET A 123 5.19 3.07 -8.92
C MET A 123 5.64 1.70 -9.42
N HIS A 124 4.82 1.02 -10.20
CA HIS A 124 5.08 -0.32 -10.72
C HIS A 124 5.66 -0.34 -12.15
N ARG A 125 6.30 0.75 -12.61
CA ARG A 125 6.82 0.85 -13.99
C ARG A 125 7.79 -0.25 -14.39
N ILE A 126 8.39 -0.92 -13.43
CA ILE A 126 9.31 -2.03 -13.67
C ILE A 126 8.67 -3.16 -14.50
N ILE A 127 7.35 -3.34 -14.41
CA ILE A 127 6.64 -4.38 -15.15
C ILE A 127 6.67 -4.18 -16.68
N MET A 128 6.96 -2.96 -17.14
CA MET A 128 7.17 -2.67 -18.56
C MET A 128 8.52 -3.21 -19.07
N SER A 129 9.42 -3.58 -18.16
CA SER A 129 10.73 -4.11 -18.51
C SER A 129 10.65 -5.62 -18.74
N GLY A 130 11.32 -6.09 -19.78
CA GLY A 130 11.37 -7.52 -20.09
C GLY A 130 10.18 -8.04 -20.90
N ASN A 131 10.06 -9.38 -20.97
CA ASN A 131 9.16 -10.09 -21.88
C ASN A 131 8.05 -10.87 -21.14
N ARG A 132 7.80 -10.58 -19.86
CA ARG A 132 6.77 -11.28 -19.07
C ARG A 132 5.36 -10.83 -19.38
N LEU A 133 5.22 -9.58 -19.84
CA LEU A 133 3.97 -9.01 -20.29
C LEU A 133 3.98 -8.95 -21.83
N ASP A 134 2.88 -9.34 -22.45
CA ASP A 134 2.67 -9.18 -23.88
C ASP A 134 2.25 -7.74 -24.23
N ASP A 135 2.04 -7.47 -25.52
CA ASP A 135 1.73 -6.12 -25.98
C ASP A 135 0.33 -5.64 -25.52
N ILE A 136 -0.60 -6.58 -25.32
CA ILE A 136 -1.96 -6.26 -24.81
C ILE A 136 -1.84 -5.84 -23.35
N ASP A 137 -1.15 -6.62 -22.52
CA ASP A 137 -0.89 -6.29 -21.12
C ASP A 137 -0.24 -4.92 -20.97
N LYS A 138 0.77 -4.65 -21.81
CA LYS A 138 1.48 -3.35 -21.82
C LYS A 138 0.56 -2.20 -22.20
N ALA A 139 -0.34 -2.40 -23.17
CA ALA A 139 -1.32 -1.40 -23.54
C ALA A 139 -2.33 -1.13 -22.41
N GLU A 140 -2.83 -2.19 -21.75
CA GLU A 140 -3.71 -2.07 -20.56
C GLU A 140 -3.00 -1.31 -19.44
N TYR A 141 -1.74 -1.66 -19.13
CA TYR A 141 -0.97 -0.93 -18.12
C TYR A 141 -0.77 0.53 -18.49
N MET A 142 -0.48 0.84 -19.75
CA MET A 142 -0.30 2.23 -20.20
C MET A 142 -1.57 3.06 -20.04
N SER A 143 -2.77 2.49 -20.24
CA SER A 143 -4.03 3.18 -19.99
C SER A 143 -4.17 3.61 -18.52
N LEU A 144 -3.70 2.79 -17.58
CA LEU A 144 -3.68 3.12 -16.15
C LEU A 144 -2.68 4.25 -15.86
N VAL A 145 -1.47 4.17 -16.42
CA VAL A 145 -0.38 5.14 -16.17
C VAL A 145 -0.66 6.52 -16.76
N THR A 146 -1.30 6.57 -17.94
CA THR A 146 -1.62 7.85 -18.62
C THR A 146 -2.88 8.50 -18.05
N GLY A 147 -3.71 7.73 -17.32
CA GLY A 147 -4.99 8.20 -16.83
C GLY A 147 -6.06 8.27 -17.90
N ASP A 148 -5.79 7.70 -19.10
CA ASP A 148 -6.79 7.57 -20.17
C ASP A 148 -7.75 6.41 -19.85
N MET A 149 -8.50 6.61 -18.78
CA MET A 149 -9.43 5.64 -18.24
C MET A 149 -10.87 6.11 -18.46
N GLY A 150 -11.63 5.36 -19.25
CA GLY A 150 -13.09 5.44 -19.28
C GLY A 150 -13.68 5.07 -17.90
N GLU A 151 -14.99 5.04 -17.80
CA GLU A 151 -15.66 4.65 -16.55
C GLU A 151 -15.40 3.18 -16.22
N ASP A 152 -15.59 2.29 -17.20
CA ASP A 152 -15.35 0.85 -17.06
C ASP A 152 -13.89 0.56 -16.72
N THR A 153 -12.95 1.24 -17.36
CA THR A 153 -11.52 1.07 -17.07
C THR A 153 -11.19 1.46 -15.64
N LEU A 154 -11.81 2.53 -15.11
CA LEU A 154 -11.59 2.94 -13.72
C LEU A 154 -12.15 1.91 -12.74
N VAL A 155 -13.36 1.39 -12.99
CA VAL A 155 -14.02 0.37 -12.14
C VAL A 155 -13.14 -0.89 -12.05
N TYR A 156 -12.55 -1.32 -13.16
CA TYR A 156 -11.72 -2.51 -13.18
C TYR A 156 -10.21 -2.25 -12.95
N SER A 157 -9.79 -1.01 -12.77
CA SER A 157 -8.39 -0.60 -12.73
C SER A 157 -7.54 -1.36 -11.70
N MET A 158 -8.08 -1.53 -10.49
CA MET A 158 -7.37 -2.27 -9.42
C MET A 158 -7.23 -3.75 -9.76
N LYS A 159 -8.27 -4.37 -10.34
CA LYS A 159 -8.24 -5.76 -10.80
C LYS A 159 -7.22 -5.94 -11.91
N THR A 160 -7.22 -5.04 -12.90
CA THR A 160 -6.24 -5.04 -14.01
C THR A 160 -4.81 -4.90 -13.48
N LEU A 161 -4.55 -3.90 -12.63
CA LEU A 161 -3.20 -3.72 -12.07
C LEU A 161 -2.74 -4.94 -11.26
N THR A 162 -3.63 -5.53 -10.46
CA THR A 162 -3.35 -6.76 -9.70
C THR A 162 -2.99 -7.91 -10.63
N ALA A 163 -3.77 -8.15 -11.68
CA ALA A 163 -3.52 -9.23 -12.64
C ALA A 163 -2.17 -9.06 -13.37
N LEU A 164 -1.85 -7.83 -13.79
CA LEU A 164 -0.58 -7.53 -14.45
C LEU A 164 0.63 -7.76 -13.53
N LEU A 165 0.51 -7.36 -12.27
CA LEU A 165 1.55 -7.59 -11.26
C LEU A 165 1.70 -9.08 -10.94
N GLU A 166 0.59 -9.82 -10.78
CA GLU A 166 0.63 -11.27 -10.57
C GLU A 166 1.31 -11.97 -11.76
N LYS A 167 0.98 -11.60 -13.00
CA LYS A 167 1.59 -12.14 -14.22
C LYS A 167 3.09 -11.85 -14.27
N TYR A 168 3.49 -10.62 -13.93
CA TYR A 168 4.88 -10.22 -13.98
C TYR A 168 5.74 -10.87 -12.88
N TYR A 169 5.28 -10.88 -11.64
CA TYR A 169 6.05 -11.38 -10.50
C TYR A 169 5.85 -12.88 -10.22
N GLU A 170 4.84 -13.52 -10.85
CA GLU A 170 4.43 -14.90 -10.56
C GLU A 170 4.12 -15.10 -9.06
N LYS A 171 3.57 -14.06 -8.44
CA LYS A 171 3.27 -13.97 -7.01
C LYS A 171 1.93 -13.28 -6.80
N LYS A 172 1.23 -13.71 -5.75
CA LYS A 172 0.03 -13.01 -5.29
C LYS A 172 0.35 -11.56 -4.92
N VAL A 173 -0.55 -10.65 -5.23
CA VAL A 173 -0.45 -9.23 -4.88
C VAL A 173 -1.09 -8.99 -3.52
N ILE A 174 -0.43 -8.20 -2.68
CA ILE A 174 -1.04 -7.67 -1.46
C ILE A 174 -1.59 -6.28 -1.77
N VAL A 175 -2.88 -6.06 -1.48
CA VAL A 175 -3.53 -4.77 -1.66
C VAL A 175 -3.78 -4.15 -0.28
N LEU A 176 -3.20 -2.98 -0.05
CA LEU A 176 -3.36 -2.19 1.16
C LEU A 176 -4.21 -0.97 0.84
N ILE A 177 -5.35 -0.81 1.52
CA ILE A 177 -6.27 0.31 1.33
C ILE A 177 -6.42 1.04 2.66
N ASP A 178 -6.01 2.31 2.69
CA ASP A 178 -6.19 3.18 3.85
C ASP A 178 -7.33 4.16 3.63
N GLU A 179 -8.04 4.53 4.73
CA GLU A 179 -9.14 5.50 4.75
C GLU A 179 -10.27 5.17 3.74
N TYR A 180 -10.60 3.88 3.58
CA TYR A 180 -11.62 3.38 2.63
C TYR A 180 -13.03 3.93 2.93
N ASP A 181 -13.29 4.38 4.15
CA ASP A 181 -14.56 4.91 4.63
C ASP A 181 -14.80 6.39 4.21
N VAL A 182 -13.76 7.13 3.82
CA VAL A 182 -13.85 8.55 3.49
C VAL A 182 -14.78 8.84 2.31
N PRO A 183 -14.70 8.15 1.15
CA PRO A 183 -15.61 8.38 0.04
C PRO A 183 -17.07 8.10 0.39
N LEU A 184 -17.32 7.05 1.20
CA LEU A 184 -18.67 6.65 1.60
C LEU A 184 -19.30 7.65 2.59
N ALA A 185 -18.50 8.14 3.56
CA ALA A 185 -18.95 9.14 4.51
C ALA A 185 -19.38 10.42 3.79
N LYS A 186 -18.62 10.85 2.78
CA LYS A 186 -18.95 12.05 1.99
C LYS A 186 -20.15 11.88 1.06
N ALA A 187 -20.32 10.72 0.46
CA ALA A 187 -21.53 10.44 -0.33
C ALA A 187 -22.82 10.56 0.51
N ASN A 188 -22.76 10.13 1.78
CA ASN A 188 -23.91 10.23 2.70
C ASN A 188 -24.16 11.66 3.24
N GLU A 189 -23.14 12.53 3.28
CA GLU A 189 -23.32 13.93 3.70
C GLU A 189 -23.94 14.81 2.60
N ASN A 190 -23.80 14.43 1.33
CA ASN A 190 -24.23 15.19 0.17
C ASN A 190 -25.51 14.62 -0.50
N GLY A 191 -26.06 13.51 -0.03
CA GLY A 191 -27.30 12.86 -0.44
C GLY A 191 -28.41 13.08 0.55
#